data_02975d2cdf95343c91d96065913d919a
#
_entry.id   02975d2cdf95343c91d96065913d919a
#
_cell.length_a   1.000
_cell.length_b   1.000
_cell.length_c   1.000
_cell.angle_alpha   90.00
_cell.angle_beta   90.00
_cell.angle_gamma   90.00
#
_symmetry.space_group_name_H-M   'P 1'
#
loop_
_entity.id
_entity.type
_entity.pdbx_description
1 polymer ?
#
loop_
_entity_poly.entity_id
_entity_poly.type
_entity_poly.pdbx_seq_one_letter_code
_entity_poly.pdbx_strand_id
1 'polypeptide(L)'
;MDIDINLRNDKAGLLAYFRSRANEIVSELALQYSVADYKKKASALNKAIIQSKENLLSIVEETARTQHWTNSEILECMLMITYTNDVVMLESRNDVWQYDYMAFSRRVGELWEPFCKLCFKYPTTR
;
A
#
# COMPACT_ATOMS: atom_id res chain seq x y z
N MET A 1 -7.30 9.87 11.95
CA MET A 1 -6.69 8.63 12.44
C MET A 1 -5.24 8.92 12.81
N ASP A 2 -4.93 8.73 14.07
CA ASP A 2 -3.59 8.98 14.56
C ASP A 2 -2.69 7.82 14.16
N ILE A 3 -1.68 8.14 13.38
CA ILE A 3 -0.71 7.16 12.95
C ILE A 3 0.53 7.35 13.82
N ASP A 4 0.89 6.30 14.54
CA ASP A 4 2.08 6.33 15.37
C ASP A 4 3.32 6.53 14.48
N ILE A 5 4.13 7.48 14.87
CA ILE A 5 5.26 7.96 14.08
C ILE A 5 6.40 6.93 14.00
N ASN A 6 6.40 5.90 14.82
CA ASN A 6 7.40 4.84 14.76
C ASN A 6 7.19 3.85 13.60
N LEU A 7 6.60 4.32 12.50
CA LEU A 7 6.33 3.50 11.32
C LEU A 7 7.61 3.01 10.62
N ARG A 8 8.72 3.63 10.89
CA ARG A 8 9.99 3.34 10.22
C ARG A 8 10.40 1.87 10.29
N ASN A 9 10.16 1.23 11.44
CA ASN A 9 10.60 -0.13 11.68
C ASN A 9 9.45 -1.07 12.12
N ASP A 10 8.21 -0.67 11.90
CA ASP A 10 7.05 -1.43 12.38
C ASP A 10 6.30 -2.12 11.25
N LYS A 11 6.94 -3.14 10.66
CA LYS A 11 6.35 -3.94 9.59
C LYS A 11 5.03 -4.57 10.02
N ALA A 12 4.98 -5.15 11.23
CA ALA A 12 3.78 -5.80 11.75
C ALA A 12 2.63 -4.80 11.93
N GLY A 13 2.94 -3.61 12.45
CA GLY A 13 1.95 -2.54 12.62
C GLY A 13 1.42 -2.04 11.28
N LEU A 14 2.29 -1.88 10.29
CA LEU A 14 1.88 -1.47 8.96
C LEU A 14 0.99 -2.52 8.28
N LEU A 15 1.35 -3.79 8.39
CA LEU A 15 0.51 -4.88 7.87
C LEU A 15 -0.86 -4.89 8.53
N ALA A 16 -0.91 -4.74 9.85
CA ALA A 16 -2.17 -4.67 10.60
C ALA A 16 -3.02 -3.48 10.17
N TYR A 17 -2.39 -2.32 9.99
CA TYR A 17 -3.07 -1.10 9.55
C TYR A 17 -3.70 -1.31 8.17
N PHE A 18 -2.94 -1.78 7.19
CA PHE A 18 -3.45 -1.95 5.84
C PHE A 18 -4.48 -3.09 5.75
N ARG A 19 -4.31 -4.17 6.50
CA ARG A 19 -5.28 -5.27 6.54
C ARG A 19 -6.61 -4.81 7.13
N SER A 20 -6.55 -4.06 8.22
CA SER A 20 -7.75 -3.49 8.84
C SER A 20 -8.48 -2.56 7.86
N ARG A 21 -7.74 -1.71 7.19
CA ARG A 21 -8.28 -0.79 6.20
C ARG A 21 -8.88 -1.53 5.01
N ALA A 22 -8.19 -2.56 4.51
CA ALA A 22 -8.70 -3.38 3.41
C ALA A 22 -9.99 -4.10 3.79
N ASN A 23 -10.08 -4.62 5.01
CA ASN A 23 -11.29 -5.29 5.49
C ASN A 23 -12.47 -4.33 5.58
N GLU A 24 -12.25 -3.11 6.04
CA GLU A 24 -13.29 -2.07 6.05
C GLU A 24 -13.79 -1.79 4.63
N ILE A 25 -12.87 -1.61 3.69
CA ILE A 25 -13.19 -1.32 2.29
C ILE A 25 -13.96 -2.48 1.66
N VAL A 26 -13.52 -3.71 1.86
CA VAL A 26 -14.21 -4.90 1.32
C VAL A 26 -15.62 -4.99 1.87
N SER A 27 -15.82 -4.71 3.16
CA SER A 27 -17.15 -4.71 3.77
C SER A 27 -18.06 -3.65 3.16
N GLU A 28 -17.54 -2.44 2.94
CA GLU A 28 -18.29 -1.36 2.31
C GLU A 28 -18.66 -1.72 0.85
N LEU A 29 -17.73 -2.28 0.10
CA LEU A 29 -17.95 -2.66 -1.30
C LEU A 29 -18.96 -3.82 -1.42
N ALA A 30 -19.00 -4.72 -0.45
CA ALA A 30 -19.98 -5.80 -0.44
C ALA A 30 -21.42 -5.29 -0.36
N LEU A 31 -21.62 -4.10 0.21
CA LEU A 31 -22.94 -3.45 0.26
C LEU A 31 -23.29 -2.73 -1.04
N GLN A 32 -22.30 -2.33 -1.84
CA GLN A 32 -22.50 -1.53 -3.05
C GLN A 32 -22.56 -2.38 -4.32
N TYR A 33 -21.86 -3.50 -4.35
CA TYR A 33 -21.71 -4.33 -5.55
C TYR A 33 -22.15 -5.76 -5.29
N SER A 34 -22.77 -6.36 -6.32
CA SER A 34 -23.11 -7.78 -6.27
C SER A 34 -21.87 -8.65 -6.53
N VAL A 35 -22.00 -9.95 -6.29
CA VAL A 35 -20.93 -10.92 -6.55
C VAL A 35 -20.53 -10.91 -8.03
N ALA A 36 -21.48 -10.62 -8.93
CA ALA A 36 -21.22 -10.56 -10.37
C ALA A 36 -20.34 -9.39 -10.77
N ASP A 37 -20.22 -8.35 -9.91
CA ASP A 37 -19.45 -7.14 -10.19
C ASP A 37 -18.02 -7.20 -9.65
N TYR A 38 -17.44 -8.38 -9.59
CA TYR A 38 -16.13 -8.57 -8.97
C TYR A 38 -15.02 -7.71 -9.58
N LYS A 39 -15.10 -7.40 -10.88
CA LYS A 39 -14.11 -6.53 -11.54
C LYS A 39 -14.20 -5.10 -11.04
N LYS A 40 -15.41 -4.58 -10.88
CA LYS A 40 -15.64 -3.23 -10.34
C LYS A 40 -15.21 -3.16 -8.88
N LYS A 41 -15.52 -4.19 -8.09
CA LYS A 41 -15.09 -4.28 -6.69
C LYS A 41 -13.58 -4.27 -6.57
N ALA A 42 -12.89 -5.06 -7.38
CA ALA A 42 -11.43 -5.13 -7.37
C ALA A 42 -10.80 -3.79 -7.74
N SER A 43 -11.35 -3.10 -8.73
CA SER A 43 -10.88 -1.77 -9.12
C SER A 43 -11.07 -0.74 -8.01
N ALA A 44 -12.25 -0.73 -7.39
CA ALA A 44 -12.55 0.17 -6.27
C ALA A 44 -11.67 -0.12 -5.05
N LEU A 45 -11.43 -1.39 -4.76
CA LEU A 45 -10.54 -1.83 -3.69
C LEU A 45 -9.12 -1.33 -3.91
N ASN A 46 -8.61 -1.48 -5.13
CA ASN A 46 -7.28 -0.99 -5.49
C ASN A 46 -7.14 0.50 -5.26
N LYS A 47 -8.10 1.29 -5.73
CA LYS A 47 -8.07 2.76 -5.58
C LYS A 47 -8.05 3.16 -4.11
N ALA A 48 -8.88 2.52 -3.29
CA ALA A 48 -8.97 2.84 -1.87
C ALA A 48 -7.69 2.47 -1.11
N ILE A 49 -7.10 1.32 -1.41
CA ILE A 49 -5.86 0.87 -0.78
C ILE A 49 -4.69 1.77 -1.21
N ILE A 50 -4.61 2.12 -2.49
CA ILE A 50 -3.59 3.04 -2.99
C ILE A 50 -3.73 4.40 -2.31
N GLN A 51 -4.95 4.90 -2.15
CA GLN A 51 -5.18 6.17 -1.48
C GLN A 51 -4.71 6.14 -0.03
N SER A 52 -4.92 5.04 0.68
CA SER A 52 -4.41 4.86 2.04
C SER A 52 -2.88 4.91 2.09
N LYS A 53 -2.22 4.27 1.11
CA LYS A 53 -0.76 4.33 0.99
C LYS A 53 -0.29 5.76 0.74
N GLU A 54 -0.91 6.47 -0.20
CA GLU A 54 -0.53 7.84 -0.54
C GLU A 54 -0.66 8.78 0.66
N ASN A 55 -1.72 8.62 1.44
CA ASN A 55 -1.92 9.40 2.66
C ASN A 55 -0.79 9.16 3.66
N LEU A 56 -0.38 7.90 3.84
CA LEU A 56 0.73 7.55 4.73
C LEU A 56 2.06 8.10 4.23
N LEU A 57 2.33 7.98 2.94
CA LEU A 57 3.56 8.51 2.35
C LEU A 57 3.66 10.03 2.53
N SER A 58 2.54 10.75 2.40
CA SER A 58 2.50 12.20 2.65
C SER A 58 2.85 12.54 4.10
N ILE A 59 2.35 11.75 5.05
CA ILE A 59 2.67 11.92 6.47
C ILE A 59 4.15 11.68 6.72
N VAL A 60 4.72 10.67 6.07
CA VAL A 60 6.16 10.37 6.19
C VAL A 60 7.00 11.52 5.65
N GLU A 61 6.65 12.07 4.49
CA GLU A 61 7.37 13.22 3.91
C GLU A 61 7.36 14.40 4.85
N GLU A 62 6.21 14.71 5.44
CA GLU A 62 6.08 15.81 6.39
C GLU A 62 6.91 15.57 7.65
N THR A 63 6.83 14.37 8.21
CA THR A 63 7.58 13.98 9.40
C THR A 63 9.08 14.03 9.14
N ALA A 64 9.52 13.53 8.00
CA ALA A 64 10.93 13.52 7.60
C ALA A 64 11.49 14.94 7.48
N ARG A 65 10.70 15.85 6.91
CA ARG A 65 11.09 17.25 6.77
C ARG A 65 11.22 17.93 8.15
N THR A 66 10.26 17.68 9.01
CA THR A 66 10.23 18.27 10.36
C THR A 66 11.35 17.75 11.25
N GLN A 67 11.65 16.45 11.16
CA GLN A 67 12.63 15.79 12.01
C GLN A 67 14.01 15.62 11.35
N HIS A 68 14.18 16.14 10.13
CA HIS A 68 15.46 16.11 9.40
C HIS A 68 15.99 14.69 9.17
N TRP A 69 15.14 13.80 8.68
CA TRP A 69 15.53 12.44 8.34
C TRP A 69 16.53 12.43 7.18
N THR A 70 17.46 11.49 7.20
CA THR A 70 18.36 11.24 6.07
C THR A 70 17.61 10.57 4.92
N ASN A 71 18.16 10.60 3.70
CA ASN A 71 17.59 9.90 2.56
C ASN A 71 17.42 8.40 2.83
N SER A 72 18.39 7.78 3.51
CA SER A 72 18.29 6.36 3.88
C SER A 72 17.10 6.09 4.77
N GLU A 73 16.85 6.95 5.76
CA GLU A 73 15.72 6.80 6.68
C GLU A 73 14.40 6.97 5.97
N ILE A 74 14.30 7.97 5.09
CA ILE A 74 13.08 8.21 4.29
C ILE A 74 12.81 7.02 3.37
N LEU A 75 13.83 6.59 2.63
CA LEU A 75 13.70 5.48 1.67
C LEU A 75 13.27 4.20 2.37
N GLU A 76 13.92 3.87 3.49
CA GLU A 76 13.60 2.67 4.27
C GLU A 76 12.12 2.66 4.69
N CYS A 77 11.65 3.79 5.22
CA CYS A 77 10.27 3.92 5.68
C CYS A 77 9.29 3.80 4.51
N MET A 78 9.54 4.50 3.41
CA MET A 78 8.66 4.49 2.25
C MET A 78 8.63 3.14 1.55
N LEU A 79 9.76 2.44 1.46
CA LEU A 79 9.80 1.08 0.91
C LEU A 79 9.01 0.10 1.78
N MET A 80 9.10 0.25 3.10
CA MET A 80 8.35 -0.59 4.03
C MET A 80 6.84 -0.37 3.87
N ILE A 81 6.40 0.88 3.76
CA ILE A 81 5.00 1.22 3.55
C ILE A 81 4.52 0.66 2.21
N THR A 82 5.28 0.85 1.15
CA THR A 82 4.92 0.37 -0.19
C THR A 82 4.83 -1.15 -0.22
N TYR A 83 5.82 -1.83 0.36
CA TYR A 83 5.86 -3.29 0.43
C TYR A 83 4.65 -3.85 1.19
N THR A 84 4.38 -3.34 2.39
CA THR A 84 3.27 -3.84 3.22
C THR A 84 1.92 -3.55 2.56
N ASN A 85 1.77 -2.39 1.93
CA ASN A 85 0.56 -2.07 1.18
C ASN A 85 0.36 -3.03 0.02
N ASP A 86 1.41 -3.33 -0.74
CA ASP A 86 1.35 -4.23 -1.89
C ASP A 86 0.99 -5.66 -1.48
N VAL A 87 1.54 -6.13 -0.37
CA VAL A 87 1.20 -7.46 0.18
C VAL A 87 -0.29 -7.54 0.50
N VAL A 88 -0.81 -6.53 1.19
CA VAL A 88 -2.23 -6.50 1.57
C VAL A 88 -3.12 -6.35 0.35
N MET A 89 -2.70 -5.56 -0.62
CA MET A 89 -3.45 -5.40 -1.87
C MET A 89 -3.59 -6.72 -2.61
N LEU A 90 -2.50 -7.49 -2.72
CA LEU A 90 -2.52 -8.80 -3.37
C LEU A 90 -3.40 -9.80 -2.61
N GLU A 91 -3.30 -9.83 -1.28
CA GLU A 91 -4.16 -10.67 -0.44
C GLU A 91 -5.64 -10.34 -0.65
N SER A 92 -5.98 -9.07 -0.57
CA SER A 92 -7.37 -8.61 -0.65
C SER A 92 -7.97 -8.82 -2.04
N ARG A 93 -7.19 -8.60 -3.09
CA ARG A 93 -7.64 -8.83 -4.45
C ARG A 93 -7.85 -10.31 -4.73
N ASN A 94 -7.02 -11.17 -4.17
CA ASN A 94 -7.20 -12.61 -4.30
C ASN A 94 -8.55 -13.08 -3.71
N ASP A 95 -9.04 -12.39 -2.68
CA ASP A 95 -10.34 -12.69 -2.08
C ASP A 95 -11.52 -12.18 -2.90
N VAL A 96 -11.33 -11.10 -3.65
CA VAL A 96 -12.42 -10.41 -4.38
C VAL A 96 -12.46 -10.83 -5.85
N TRP A 97 -11.32 -11.12 -6.45
CA TRP A 97 -11.17 -11.37 -7.87
C TRP A 97 -11.02 -12.86 -8.14
N GLN A 98 -11.68 -13.35 -9.20
CA GLN A 98 -11.39 -14.70 -9.65
C GLN A 98 -9.99 -14.74 -10.23
N TYR A 99 -9.18 -15.64 -9.70
CA TYR A 99 -7.75 -15.69 -9.96
C TYR A 99 -7.45 -16.01 -11.43
N ASP A 100 -6.65 -15.15 -12.05
CA ASP A 100 -6.13 -15.33 -13.40
C ASP A 100 -4.62 -15.12 -13.33
N TYR A 101 -3.86 -16.16 -13.67
CA TYR A 101 -2.40 -16.13 -13.58
C TYR A 101 -1.78 -15.00 -14.41
N MET A 102 -2.29 -14.76 -15.62
CA MET A 102 -1.75 -13.71 -16.50
C MET A 102 -2.00 -12.32 -15.91
N ALA A 103 -3.18 -12.08 -15.40
CA ALA A 103 -3.51 -10.82 -14.75
C ALA A 103 -2.68 -10.63 -13.47
N PHE A 104 -2.48 -11.68 -12.68
CA PHE A 104 -1.65 -11.64 -11.48
C PHE A 104 -0.20 -11.28 -11.83
N SER A 105 0.36 -11.94 -12.83
CA SER A 105 1.73 -11.72 -13.25
C SER A 105 1.97 -10.27 -13.68
N ARG A 106 1.05 -9.72 -14.45
CA ARG A 106 1.10 -8.32 -14.88
C ARG A 106 1.01 -7.36 -13.69
N ARG A 107 0.12 -7.65 -12.74
CA ARG A 107 -0.05 -6.80 -11.55
C ARG A 107 1.18 -6.79 -10.66
N VAL A 108 1.85 -7.92 -10.52
CA VAL A 108 3.10 -7.97 -9.75
C VAL A 108 4.14 -7.06 -10.39
N GLY A 109 4.23 -7.06 -11.73
CA GLY A 109 5.13 -6.14 -12.44
C GLY A 109 4.80 -4.68 -12.22
N GLU A 110 3.51 -4.33 -12.27
CA GLU A 110 3.04 -2.95 -12.00
C GLU A 110 3.36 -2.49 -10.58
N LEU A 111 3.28 -3.40 -9.60
CA LEU A 111 3.58 -3.06 -8.21
C LEU A 111 5.08 -2.87 -7.96
N TRP A 112 5.93 -3.49 -8.76
CA TRP A 112 7.38 -3.36 -8.63
C TRP A 112 7.89 -1.97 -9.01
N GLU A 113 7.27 -1.33 -9.98
CA GLU A 113 7.69 -0.02 -10.50
C GLU A 113 7.77 1.07 -9.42
N PRO A 114 6.80 1.20 -8.50
CA PRO A 114 6.89 2.22 -7.44
C PRO A 114 8.11 2.06 -6.53
N PHE A 115 8.58 0.84 -6.29
CA PHE A 115 9.81 0.61 -5.52
C PHE A 115 11.01 1.24 -6.21
N CYS A 116 11.13 1.01 -7.52
CA CYS A 116 12.22 1.56 -8.32
C CYS A 116 12.19 3.09 -8.31
N LYS A 117 11.01 3.69 -8.46
CA LYS A 117 10.85 5.15 -8.43
C LYS A 117 11.30 5.74 -7.09
N LEU A 118 10.98 5.09 -5.99
CA LEU A 118 11.41 5.55 -4.66
C LEU A 118 12.93 5.52 -4.52
N CYS A 119 13.58 4.49 -5.04
CA CYS A 119 15.04 4.40 -5.00
C CYS A 119 15.71 5.54 -5.76
N PHE A 120 15.14 5.99 -6.87
CA PHE A 120 15.65 7.14 -7.60
C PHE A 120 15.36 8.46 -6.89
N LYS A 121 14.20 8.59 -6.24
CA LYS A 121 13.81 9.81 -5.53
C LYS A 121 14.64 10.04 -4.26
N TYR A 122 15.01 8.97 -3.58
CA TYR A 122 15.75 9.03 -2.31
C TYR A 122 17.03 8.20 -2.42
N PRO A 123 18.00 8.64 -3.24
CA PRO A 123 19.23 7.87 -3.40
C PRO A 123 20.01 7.79 -2.11
N THR A 124 20.55 6.60 -1.83
CA THR A 124 21.43 6.38 -0.68
C THR A 124 22.85 6.28 -1.17
N THR A 125 23.76 7.00 -0.53
CA THR A 125 25.19 6.90 -0.81
C THR A 125 25.85 5.99 0.19
N ARG A 126 26.76 5.19 -0.29
CA ARG A 126 27.64 4.41 0.56
C ARG A 126 28.96 5.12 0.73
#